data_8bf804bb07af39c4a0354d46cfa0f04d
#
_entry.id   8bf804bb07af39c4a0354d46cfa0f04d
#
_cell.length_a   1.000
_cell.length_b   1.000
_cell.length_c   1.000
_cell.angle_alpha   90.00
_cell.angle_beta   90.00
_cell.angle_gamma   90.00
#
_symmetry.space_group_name_H-M   'P 1'
#
loop_
_entity.id
_entity.type
_entity.pdbx_description
1 polymer ?
#
loop_
_entity_poly.entity_id
_entity_poly.type
_entity_poly.pdbx_seq_one_letter_code
_entity_poly.pdbx_strand_id
1 'polypeptide(L)'
;HERLVGSEMCIRDRSFGVMDGLRYLPGDADGDGVDQGSENFTQLFNGGEIVGFEVSLHMPAVKDITPVRYMMEPEYISQEVLDKEQMDEVKDVESWTVDQTDGSMYFFLDDKIGWRLVVADAAAGSRFYQLEKTADGGDTWEMANQNPFGGNLGVTEGLEFFDKNFGFAGLTGASQSHSSLYVTRDGGTTFTELQLPLETVTELPPLAKELNFTIENYKYCEMPKKKEDILTIKLLTGAGEIQGIRFESKDNGETWAYAGISVE
;
A
#
# COMPACT_ATOMS: atom_id res chain seq x y z
N HIS A 1 32.90 -6.11 31.29
CA HIS A 1 33.32 -6.57 29.96
C HIS A 1 32.19 -6.75 28.94
N GLU A 2 30.98 -6.83 29.41
CA GLU A 2 29.82 -7.16 28.54
C GLU A 2 28.89 -5.99 28.22
N ARG A 3 29.21 -4.79 28.69
CA ARG A 3 28.28 -3.65 28.53
C ARG A 3 28.54 -2.71 27.36
N LEU A 4 29.68 -2.81 26.73
CA LEU A 4 30.05 -1.89 25.61
C LEU A 4 29.58 -2.36 24.24
N VAL A 5 29.19 -3.62 24.13
CA VAL A 5 28.91 -4.22 22.82
C VAL A 5 27.44 -4.16 22.43
N GLY A 6 26.55 -3.95 23.38
CA GLY A 6 25.11 -4.13 23.12
C GLY A 6 24.35 -2.90 22.68
N SER A 7 24.71 -1.73 23.12
CA SER A 7 23.89 -0.52 22.86
C SER A 7 24.30 0.23 21.60
N GLU A 8 25.56 0.21 21.26
CA GLU A 8 26.06 0.99 20.12
C GLU A 8 26.03 0.22 18.80
N MET A 9 26.07 -1.11 18.85
CA MET A 9 25.91 -1.92 17.64
C MET A 9 24.45 -1.98 17.15
N CYS A 10 23.47 -1.75 18.01
CA CYS A 10 22.07 -1.68 17.58
C CYS A 10 21.74 -0.43 16.75
N ILE A 11 22.58 0.56 16.81
CA ILE A 11 22.43 1.80 16.01
C ILE A 11 22.82 1.55 14.55
N ARG A 12 23.62 0.54 14.29
CA ARG A 12 24.25 0.30 13.00
C ARG A 12 23.37 -0.38 11.96
N ASP A 13 22.31 -1.07 12.37
CA ASP A 13 21.54 -1.96 11.51
C ASP A 13 20.14 -1.45 11.17
N ARG A 14 19.83 -0.21 11.50
CA ARG A 14 18.53 0.36 11.18
C ARG A 14 18.71 1.56 10.27
N SER A 15 18.06 1.54 9.14
CA SER A 15 17.71 2.76 8.43
C SER A 15 16.82 3.57 9.37
N PHE A 16 17.32 4.70 9.81
CA PHE A 16 16.61 5.54 10.74
C PHE A 16 15.74 6.51 9.97
N GLY A 17 14.51 6.13 9.72
CA GLY A 17 13.51 7.03 9.19
C GLY A 17 13.14 8.16 10.13
N VAL A 18 13.38 8.02 11.42
CA VAL A 18 13.11 9.08 12.40
C VAL A 18 14.16 8.98 13.50
N MET A 19 14.87 10.07 13.75
CA MET A 19 15.81 10.21 14.85
C MET A 19 15.12 10.35 16.21
N ASP A 20 13.88 9.90 16.32
CA ASP A 20 13.13 9.90 17.55
C ASP A 20 13.75 8.90 18.52
N GLY A 21 14.46 9.40 19.49
CA GLY A 21 15.13 8.63 20.53
C GLY A 21 16.63 8.44 20.38
N LEU A 22 17.26 8.87 19.30
CA LEU A 22 18.70 9.02 19.27
C LEU A 22 19.09 10.30 20.03
N ARG A 23 19.58 10.10 21.22
CA ARG A 23 20.28 11.16 21.92
C ARG A 23 21.69 11.22 21.35
N TYR A 24 21.85 11.99 20.32
CA TYR A 24 23.15 12.45 19.93
C TYR A 24 23.54 13.55 20.91
N LEU A 25 24.67 13.38 21.55
CA LEU A 25 25.31 14.42 22.35
C LEU A 25 26.34 15.11 21.47
N PRO A 26 26.00 16.18 20.75
CA PRO A 26 27.00 16.96 20.02
C PRO A 26 27.72 17.77 21.05
N GLY A 27 28.87 17.23 21.47
CA GLY A 27 29.75 17.96 22.35
C GLY A 27 29.09 18.24 23.72
N ASP A 28 29.08 17.21 24.54
CA ASP A 28 29.11 17.36 25.98
C ASP A 28 30.40 18.15 26.32
N ALA A 29 30.36 19.43 26.05
CA ALA A 29 31.53 20.30 26.19
C ALA A 29 31.92 20.51 27.68
N ASP A 30 31.02 20.15 28.57
CA ASP A 30 31.22 20.25 30.01
C ASP A 30 31.27 18.89 30.74
N GLY A 31 30.99 17.78 30.01
CA GLY A 31 31.14 16.42 30.51
C GLY A 31 30.09 16.00 31.54
N ASP A 32 28.98 16.70 31.62
CA ASP A 32 27.90 16.41 32.57
C ASP A 32 26.86 15.39 32.06
N GLY A 33 26.97 14.97 30.82
CA GLY A 33 26.07 14.01 30.18
C GLY A 33 24.69 14.58 29.87
N VAL A 34 24.50 15.87 29.93
CA VAL A 34 23.23 16.55 29.59
C VAL A 34 23.33 17.14 28.20
N ASP A 35 22.49 16.66 27.30
CA ASP A 35 22.35 17.23 25.97
C ASP A 35 21.65 18.58 26.02
N GLN A 36 22.43 19.65 25.86
CA GLN A 36 21.88 20.99 25.71
C GLN A 36 21.50 21.33 24.26
N GLY A 37 21.72 20.39 23.32
CA GLY A 37 21.53 20.59 21.91
C GLY A 37 20.26 19.95 21.31
N SER A 38 19.50 19.18 22.10
CA SER A 38 18.37 18.42 21.58
C SER A 38 17.27 19.27 20.91
N GLU A 39 17.03 20.46 21.45
CA GLU A 39 16.06 21.40 20.85
C GLU A 39 16.55 21.96 19.50
N ASN A 40 17.83 22.21 19.39
CA ASN A 40 18.45 22.70 18.15
C ASN A 40 18.56 21.59 17.11
N PHE A 41 18.75 20.36 17.54
CA PHE A 41 18.83 19.21 16.67
C PHE A 41 17.50 18.91 15.99
N THR A 42 16.41 18.94 16.73
CA THR A 42 15.05 18.75 16.19
C THR A 42 14.68 19.87 15.20
N GLN A 43 15.17 21.08 15.40
CA GLN A 43 14.96 22.18 14.46
C GLN A 43 15.81 22.10 13.19
N LEU A 44 17.00 21.51 13.28
CA LEU A 44 17.90 21.34 12.13
C LEU A 44 17.40 20.27 11.16
N PHE A 45 16.71 19.25 11.66
CA PHE A 45 16.30 18.08 10.86
C PHE A 45 14.81 17.97 10.60
N ASN A 46 14.05 18.92 11.00
CA ASN A 46 12.63 19.20 10.77
C ASN A 46 11.92 18.25 9.77
N GLY A 47 11.85 16.98 10.12
CA GLY A 47 11.17 15.94 9.33
C GLY A 47 12.00 15.29 8.22
N GLY A 48 13.28 15.55 8.11
CA GLY A 48 14.15 14.87 7.15
C GLY A 48 14.87 13.66 7.74
N GLU A 49 15.26 12.72 6.92
CA GLU A 49 16.08 11.57 7.29
C GLU A 49 17.57 11.94 7.30
N ILE A 50 18.32 11.41 8.29
CA ILE A 50 19.78 11.53 8.33
C ILE A 50 20.40 10.24 7.86
N VAL A 51 21.08 10.28 6.73
CA VAL A 51 21.69 9.12 6.08
C VAL A 51 23.13 8.88 6.53
N GLY A 52 23.67 9.65 7.40
CA GLY A 52 25.02 9.44 7.91
C GLY A 52 25.26 10.02 9.29
N PHE A 53 26.20 9.44 10.01
CA PHE A 53 26.59 9.91 11.33
C PHE A 53 28.05 9.63 11.61
N GLU A 54 28.65 10.46 12.44
CA GLU A 54 30.00 10.24 12.96
C GLU A 54 29.91 9.28 14.17
N VAL A 55 30.64 8.17 14.12
CA VAL A 55 30.80 7.28 15.27
C VAL A 55 32.22 7.44 15.81
N SER A 56 32.35 8.01 17.00
CA SER A 56 33.59 8.04 17.76
C SER A 56 33.55 6.96 18.83
N LEU A 57 34.46 5.98 18.74
CA LEU A 57 34.63 5.01 19.79
C LEU A 57 35.73 5.49 20.74
N HIS A 58 35.36 5.85 21.96
CA HIS A 58 36.29 6.20 23.03
C HIS A 58 36.28 5.11 24.12
N MET A 59 37.42 4.48 24.30
CA MET A 59 37.62 3.47 25.36
C MET A 59 38.65 3.94 26.39
N PRO A 60 38.26 4.71 27.40
CA PRO A 60 39.21 5.33 28.35
C PRO A 60 40.02 4.33 29.18
N ALA A 61 39.55 3.08 29.32
CA ALA A 61 40.22 2.04 30.10
C ALA A 61 41.28 1.27 29.30
N VAL A 62 41.44 1.51 27.99
CA VAL A 62 42.37 0.76 27.14
C VAL A 62 43.40 1.74 26.59
N LYS A 63 44.57 1.72 27.21
CA LYS A 63 45.63 2.72 26.92
C LYS A 63 46.31 2.57 25.56
N ASP A 64 46.12 1.45 24.87
CA ASP A 64 46.84 1.13 23.65
C ASP A 64 45.98 1.11 22.40
N ILE A 65 44.72 1.61 22.46
CA ILE A 65 43.86 1.76 21.30
C ILE A 65 43.95 3.18 20.79
N THR A 66 44.45 3.33 19.58
CA THR A 66 44.30 4.56 18.82
C THR A 66 42.82 4.76 18.51
N PRO A 67 42.21 5.86 18.87
CA PRO A 67 40.80 6.13 18.54
C PRO A 67 40.63 6.05 17.03
N VAL A 68 39.81 5.13 16.56
CA VAL A 68 39.44 5.07 15.15
C VAL A 68 38.18 5.91 15.01
N ARG A 69 38.30 7.01 14.30
CA ARG A 69 37.22 7.91 13.99
C ARG A 69 36.67 7.50 12.63
N TYR A 70 35.46 7.00 12.63
CA TYR A 70 34.70 6.80 11.38
C TYR A 70 33.83 8.04 11.20
N MET A 71 34.19 8.88 10.24
CA MET A 71 33.37 9.98 9.81
C MET A 71 32.57 9.49 8.60
N MET A 72 31.29 9.30 8.78
CA MET A 72 30.33 9.34 7.69
C MET A 72 29.76 10.75 7.70
N GLU A 73 29.94 11.48 6.61
CA GLU A 73 29.30 12.78 6.48
C GLU A 73 27.80 12.57 6.48
N PRO A 74 27.05 13.18 7.41
CA PRO A 74 25.61 13.07 7.43
C PRO A 74 25.05 13.77 6.20
N GLU A 75 24.30 13.06 5.42
CA GLU A 75 23.55 13.60 4.31
C GLU A 75 22.12 13.84 4.76
N TYR A 76 21.68 15.08 4.75
CA TYR A 76 20.31 15.44 5.04
C TYR A 76 19.46 15.25 3.79
N ILE A 77 18.52 14.34 3.84
CA ILE A 77 17.51 14.15 2.80
C ILE A 77 16.28 14.95 3.20
N SER A 78 15.88 15.88 2.35
CA SER A 78 14.67 16.66 2.60
C SER A 78 13.42 15.78 2.53
N GLN A 79 12.36 16.17 3.24
CA GLN A 79 11.08 15.45 3.19
C GLN A 79 10.56 15.34 1.75
N GLU A 80 10.75 16.36 0.92
CA GLU A 80 10.36 16.33 -0.49
C GLU A 80 11.04 15.20 -1.29
N VAL A 81 12.32 14.92 -0.99
CA VAL A 81 13.05 13.82 -1.65
C VAL A 81 12.54 12.48 -1.17
N LEU A 82 12.30 12.31 0.14
CA LEU A 82 11.74 11.08 0.70
C LEU A 82 10.35 10.80 0.15
N ASP A 83 9.49 11.82 0.09
CA ASP A 83 8.14 11.69 -0.47
C ASP A 83 8.17 11.28 -1.94
N LYS A 84 9.14 11.80 -2.69
CA LYS A 84 9.35 11.44 -4.09
C LYS A 84 9.85 10.01 -4.25
N GLU A 85 10.83 9.59 -3.45
CA GLU A 85 11.34 8.22 -3.47
C GLU A 85 10.24 7.22 -3.09
N GLN A 86 9.44 7.51 -2.08
CA GLN A 86 8.29 6.71 -1.71
C GLN A 86 7.25 6.63 -2.85
N MET A 87 7.01 7.74 -3.53
CA MET A 87 6.09 7.75 -4.67
C MET A 87 6.63 6.93 -5.84
N ASP A 88 7.94 7.00 -6.12
CA ASP A 88 8.56 6.19 -7.18
C ASP A 88 8.49 4.68 -6.84
N GLU A 89 8.55 4.28 -5.56
CA GLU A 89 8.38 2.90 -5.14
C GLU A 89 6.95 2.37 -5.34
N VAL A 90 5.93 3.21 -5.17
CA VAL A 90 4.53 2.81 -5.34
C VAL A 90 3.98 3.04 -6.76
N LYS A 91 4.75 3.72 -7.60
CA LYS A 91 4.36 4.03 -8.97
C LYS A 91 4.71 2.88 -9.92
N ASP A 92 3.74 1.99 -10.13
CA ASP A 92 3.80 0.97 -11.16
C ASP A 92 2.70 1.26 -12.19
N VAL A 93 3.11 1.42 -13.46
CA VAL A 93 2.19 1.78 -14.53
C VAL A 93 1.39 0.55 -14.97
N GLU A 94 0.09 0.70 -15.08
CA GLU A 94 -0.88 -0.35 -15.44
C GLU A 94 -0.99 -1.49 -14.40
N SER A 95 -0.49 -1.27 -13.17
CA SER A 95 -0.60 -2.22 -12.06
C SER A 95 -0.91 -1.45 -10.78
N TRP A 96 -1.57 -2.08 -9.81
CA TRP A 96 -1.75 -1.45 -8.50
C TRP A 96 -0.67 -1.89 -7.53
N THR A 97 -0.29 -0.95 -6.69
CA THR A 97 0.65 -1.17 -5.59
C THR A 97 0.04 -0.74 -4.27
N VAL A 98 0.56 -1.27 -3.17
CA VAL A 98 0.10 -0.96 -1.82
C VAL A 98 1.25 -0.41 -1.02
N ASP A 99 1.11 0.79 -0.51
CA ASP A 99 2.03 1.34 0.47
C ASP A 99 1.93 0.54 1.78
N GLN A 100 3.04 -0.04 2.19
CA GLN A 100 3.09 -0.88 3.39
C GLN A 100 3.06 -0.05 4.68
N THR A 101 3.25 1.25 4.61
CA THR A 101 3.28 2.12 5.78
C THR A 101 1.90 2.52 6.26
N ASP A 102 1.02 2.90 5.34
CA ASP A 102 -0.34 3.37 5.65
C ASP A 102 -1.45 2.49 5.06
N GLY A 103 -1.09 1.60 4.12
CA GLY A 103 -2.03 0.72 3.43
C GLY A 103 -2.85 1.40 2.34
N SER A 104 -2.41 2.56 1.87
CA SER A 104 -2.96 3.21 0.69
C SER A 104 -2.66 2.38 -0.56
N MET A 105 -3.59 2.33 -1.49
CA MET A 105 -3.43 1.61 -2.74
C MET A 105 -3.37 2.59 -3.90
N TYR A 106 -2.37 2.43 -4.75
CA TYR A 106 -2.09 3.28 -5.89
C TYR A 106 -2.28 2.54 -7.20
N PHE A 107 -2.75 3.24 -8.21
CA PHE A 107 -2.78 2.81 -9.60
C PHE A 107 -2.43 3.97 -10.52
N PHE A 108 -1.50 3.77 -11.44
CA PHE A 108 -1.14 4.74 -12.46
C PHE A 108 -1.46 4.21 -13.84
N LEU A 109 -2.26 4.97 -14.59
CA LEU A 109 -2.59 4.66 -15.98
C LEU A 109 -1.43 5.00 -16.93
N ASP A 110 -0.69 6.06 -16.58
CA ASP A 110 0.51 6.52 -17.25
C ASP A 110 1.39 7.33 -16.29
N ASP A 111 2.49 7.91 -16.74
CA ASP A 111 3.41 8.68 -15.93
C ASP A 111 2.79 9.89 -15.19
N LYS A 112 1.60 10.33 -15.60
CA LYS A 112 0.96 11.54 -15.07
C LYS A 112 -0.35 11.26 -14.37
N ILE A 113 -1.13 10.31 -14.90
CA ILE A 113 -2.50 10.09 -14.45
C ILE A 113 -2.53 8.88 -13.55
N GLY A 114 -3.03 9.09 -12.34
CA GLY A 114 -3.15 8.04 -11.35
C GLY A 114 -4.29 8.29 -10.36
N TRP A 115 -4.58 7.27 -9.61
CA TRP A 115 -5.55 7.27 -8.51
C TRP A 115 -4.93 6.60 -7.29
N ARG A 116 -5.39 7.02 -6.11
CA ARG A 116 -5.07 6.32 -4.88
C ARG A 116 -6.28 6.18 -3.96
N LEU A 117 -6.40 5.02 -3.34
CA LEU A 117 -7.33 4.78 -2.25
C LEU A 117 -6.59 5.02 -0.94
N VAL A 118 -6.95 6.10 -0.26
CA VAL A 118 -6.34 6.51 1.01
C VAL A 118 -7.20 6.01 2.15
N VAL A 119 -6.57 5.47 3.18
CA VAL A 119 -7.27 5.07 4.41
C VAL A 119 -7.67 6.32 5.19
N ALA A 120 -8.97 6.61 5.23
CA ALA A 120 -9.51 7.75 5.96
C ALA A 120 -9.83 7.41 7.42
N ASP A 121 -10.18 6.14 7.70
CA ASP A 121 -10.46 5.64 9.05
C ASP A 121 -10.28 4.13 9.08
N ALA A 122 -10.02 3.57 10.27
CA ALA A 122 -9.82 2.15 10.46
C ALA A 122 -10.42 1.67 11.78
N ALA A 123 -11.15 0.57 11.75
CA ALA A 123 -11.74 -0.06 12.92
C ALA A 123 -11.77 -1.59 12.79
N ALA A 124 -11.30 -2.30 13.81
CA ALA A 124 -11.44 -3.76 13.94
C ALA A 124 -11.00 -4.56 12.69
N GLY A 125 -9.91 -4.15 12.02
CA GLY A 125 -9.37 -4.83 10.83
C GLY A 125 -10.07 -4.45 9.52
N SER A 126 -11.02 -3.54 9.55
CA SER A 126 -11.66 -2.94 8.37
C SER A 126 -11.28 -1.47 8.26
N ARG A 127 -11.29 -0.96 7.04
CA ARG A 127 -10.89 0.41 6.72
C ARG A 127 -11.98 1.11 5.94
N PHE A 128 -12.04 2.41 6.12
CA PHE A 128 -12.82 3.31 5.27
C PHE A 128 -11.86 4.03 4.33
N TYR A 129 -12.20 4.09 3.06
CA TYR A 129 -11.33 4.66 2.05
C TYR A 129 -11.94 5.91 1.40
N GLN A 130 -11.05 6.78 0.97
CA GLN A 130 -11.33 7.89 0.06
C GLN A 130 -10.51 7.69 -1.20
N LEU A 131 -11.03 8.14 -2.34
CA LEU A 131 -10.30 8.11 -3.60
C LEU A 131 -9.81 9.50 -3.95
N GLU A 132 -8.54 9.59 -4.25
CA GLU A 132 -7.91 10.77 -4.80
C GLU A 132 -7.34 10.46 -6.17
N LYS A 133 -7.14 11.48 -7.00
CA LYS A 133 -6.54 11.38 -8.33
C LYS A 133 -5.44 12.40 -8.52
N THR A 134 -4.51 12.07 -9.40
CA THR A 134 -3.43 12.95 -9.85
C THR A 134 -3.44 13.11 -11.36
N ALA A 135 -2.93 14.24 -11.84
CA ALA A 135 -2.69 14.53 -13.25
C ALA A 135 -1.23 14.94 -13.54
N ASP A 136 -0.38 14.90 -12.53
CA ASP A 136 1.03 15.33 -12.56
C ASP A 136 2.00 14.26 -12.04
N GLY A 137 1.56 13.01 -12.00
CA GLY A 137 2.41 11.88 -11.63
C GLY A 137 2.54 11.65 -10.13
N GLY A 138 1.64 12.24 -9.35
CA GLY A 138 1.62 12.11 -7.89
C GLY A 138 2.21 13.32 -7.16
N ASP A 139 2.67 14.34 -7.89
CA ASP A 139 3.15 15.58 -7.25
C ASP A 139 2.02 16.29 -6.49
N THR A 140 0.80 16.26 -7.04
CA THR A 140 -0.40 16.75 -6.35
C THR A 140 -1.56 15.76 -6.46
N TRP A 141 -2.39 15.70 -5.42
CA TRP A 141 -3.55 14.83 -5.33
C TRP A 141 -4.81 15.63 -5.05
N GLU A 142 -5.87 15.34 -5.81
CA GLU A 142 -7.18 15.95 -5.65
C GLU A 142 -8.21 14.91 -5.22
N MET A 143 -9.07 15.25 -4.27
CA MET A 143 -10.18 14.41 -3.85
C MET A 143 -11.12 14.13 -5.02
N ALA A 144 -11.23 12.87 -5.43
CA ALA A 144 -12.16 12.43 -6.46
C ALA A 144 -13.47 11.91 -5.86
N ASN A 145 -13.39 11.13 -4.76
CA ASN A 145 -14.57 10.56 -4.11
C ASN A 145 -14.30 10.31 -2.62
N GLN A 146 -15.14 10.86 -1.76
CA GLN A 146 -15.02 10.68 -0.31
C GLN A 146 -15.54 9.33 0.18
N ASN A 147 -16.26 8.58 -0.64
CA ASN A 147 -16.92 7.34 -0.24
C ASN A 147 -17.08 6.39 -1.45
N PRO A 148 -15.98 5.89 -2.03
CA PRO A 148 -16.01 5.08 -3.26
C PRO A 148 -16.77 3.75 -3.09
N PHE A 149 -16.89 3.24 -1.87
CA PHE A 149 -17.53 1.97 -1.57
C PHE A 149 -18.93 2.11 -0.95
N GLY A 150 -19.57 3.28 -1.06
CA GLY A 150 -20.94 3.50 -0.59
C GLY A 150 -21.13 3.36 0.91
N GLY A 151 -20.08 3.56 1.71
CA GLY A 151 -20.09 3.41 3.17
C GLY A 151 -19.70 2.01 3.67
N ASN A 152 -19.40 1.08 2.77
CA ASN A 152 -18.91 -0.24 3.15
C ASN A 152 -17.47 -0.15 3.65
N LEU A 153 -17.20 -0.93 4.70
CA LEU A 153 -15.88 -1.06 5.32
C LEU A 153 -15.24 -2.38 4.89
N GLY A 154 -13.94 -2.38 4.70
CA GLY A 154 -13.22 -3.60 4.32
C GLY A 154 -11.72 -3.37 4.16
N VAL A 155 -11.11 -4.21 3.37
CA VAL A 155 -9.72 -4.08 2.91
C VAL A 155 -9.73 -3.98 1.39
N THR A 156 -8.98 -3.08 0.81
CA THR A 156 -8.88 -2.96 -0.65
C THR A 156 -8.31 -4.25 -1.25
N GLU A 157 -8.94 -4.71 -2.33
CA GLU A 157 -8.57 -5.91 -3.08
C GLU A 157 -7.82 -5.57 -4.37
N GLY A 158 -8.08 -4.38 -4.90
CA GLY A 158 -7.48 -3.87 -6.13
C GLY A 158 -8.04 -2.53 -6.52
N LEU A 159 -7.28 -1.84 -7.35
CA LEU A 159 -7.66 -0.58 -8.00
C LEU A 159 -7.08 -0.63 -9.41
N GLU A 160 -7.93 -0.52 -10.42
CA GLU A 160 -7.51 -0.63 -11.83
C GLU A 160 -8.36 0.26 -12.72
N PHE A 161 -7.72 1.03 -13.58
CA PHE A 161 -8.37 1.86 -14.57
C PHE A 161 -7.88 1.47 -15.96
N PHE A 162 -8.82 1.23 -16.87
CA PHE A 162 -8.53 0.89 -18.26
C PHE A 162 -8.43 2.13 -19.15
N ASP A 163 -8.96 3.23 -18.70
CA ASP A 163 -8.80 4.58 -19.27
C ASP A 163 -9.09 5.64 -18.18
N LYS A 164 -9.06 6.92 -18.55
CA LYS A 164 -9.26 8.06 -17.63
C LYS A 164 -10.63 8.09 -16.96
N ASN A 165 -11.61 7.37 -17.46
CA ASN A 165 -12.98 7.38 -16.96
C ASN A 165 -13.40 6.01 -16.40
N PHE A 166 -12.95 4.93 -17.04
CA PHE A 166 -13.43 3.59 -16.75
C PHE A 166 -12.44 2.79 -15.90
N GLY A 167 -12.90 2.32 -14.74
CA GLY A 167 -12.09 1.56 -13.81
C GLY A 167 -12.91 0.78 -12.78
N PHE A 168 -12.20 -0.01 -11.98
CA PHE A 168 -12.75 -0.83 -10.91
C PHE A 168 -11.97 -0.62 -9.62
N ALA A 169 -12.68 -0.76 -8.51
CA ALA A 169 -12.10 -0.86 -7.18
C ALA A 169 -12.69 -2.09 -6.49
N GLY A 170 -11.85 -2.89 -5.85
CA GLY A 170 -12.24 -4.08 -5.10
C GLY A 170 -12.23 -3.82 -3.60
N LEU A 171 -13.22 -4.34 -2.89
CA LEU A 171 -13.30 -4.30 -1.43
C LEU A 171 -13.62 -5.69 -0.89
N THR A 172 -12.75 -6.23 -0.04
CA THR A 172 -12.97 -7.51 0.62
C THR A 172 -13.29 -7.31 2.10
N GLY A 173 -14.09 -8.19 2.65
CA GLY A 173 -14.27 -8.26 4.11
C GLY A 173 -13.01 -8.72 4.82
N ALA A 174 -12.86 -8.40 6.11
CA ALA A 174 -11.68 -8.72 6.91
C ALA A 174 -11.36 -10.25 6.97
N SER A 175 -12.36 -11.10 6.76
CA SER A 175 -12.19 -12.57 6.68
C SER A 175 -11.78 -13.08 5.31
N GLN A 176 -11.71 -12.20 4.29
CA GLN A 176 -11.45 -12.56 2.89
C GLN A 176 -12.39 -13.64 2.31
N SER A 177 -13.56 -13.81 2.91
CA SER A 177 -14.57 -14.78 2.45
C SER A 177 -15.52 -14.20 1.40
N HIS A 178 -15.50 -12.91 1.19
CA HIS A 178 -16.29 -12.21 0.19
C HIS A 178 -15.54 -10.97 -0.28
N SER A 179 -15.74 -10.62 -1.53
CA SER A 179 -15.21 -9.42 -2.16
C SER A 179 -16.27 -8.85 -3.09
N SER A 180 -16.45 -7.55 -3.06
CA SER A 180 -17.31 -6.80 -3.97
C SER A 180 -16.47 -5.94 -4.89
N LEU A 181 -16.87 -5.86 -6.14
CA LEU A 181 -16.29 -4.94 -7.11
C LEU A 181 -17.20 -3.72 -7.30
N TYR A 182 -16.58 -2.58 -7.41
CA TYR A 182 -17.22 -1.31 -7.68
C TYR A 182 -16.67 -0.75 -8.99
N VAL A 183 -17.57 -0.35 -9.89
CA VAL A 183 -17.23 0.17 -11.21
C VAL A 183 -17.45 1.67 -11.27
N THR A 184 -16.51 2.38 -11.85
CA THR A 184 -16.63 3.80 -12.21
C THR A 184 -16.56 3.99 -13.72
N ARG A 185 -17.26 5.03 -14.22
CA ARG A 185 -17.26 5.46 -15.63
C ARG A 185 -17.02 6.96 -15.79
N ASP A 186 -16.66 7.61 -14.71
CA ASP A 186 -16.44 9.06 -14.63
C ASP A 186 -15.12 9.42 -13.92
N GLY A 187 -14.14 8.50 -13.99
CA GLY A 187 -12.80 8.72 -13.45
C GLY A 187 -12.75 8.67 -11.94
N GLY A 188 -13.64 7.90 -11.30
CA GLY A 188 -13.68 7.71 -9.87
C GLY A 188 -14.57 8.70 -9.13
N THR A 189 -15.27 9.59 -9.83
CA THR A 189 -16.20 10.55 -9.18
C THR A 189 -17.39 9.81 -8.56
N THR A 190 -17.91 8.80 -9.26
CA THR A 190 -18.95 7.90 -8.73
C THR A 190 -18.57 6.44 -8.93
N PHE A 191 -19.03 5.59 -8.02
CA PHE A 191 -18.90 4.14 -8.12
C PHE A 191 -20.26 3.46 -7.91
N THR A 192 -20.46 2.37 -8.63
CA THR A 192 -21.62 1.49 -8.46
C THR A 192 -21.14 0.07 -8.22
N GLU A 193 -21.69 -0.60 -7.22
CA GLU A 193 -21.37 -2.00 -6.97
C GLU A 193 -21.80 -2.87 -8.15
N LEU A 194 -20.86 -3.68 -8.63
CA LEU A 194 -21.09 -4.57 -9.75
C LEU A 194 -22.02 -5.72 -9.34
N GLN A 195 -23.04 -5.94 -10.13
CA GLN A 195 -23.93 -7.09 -9.99
C GLN A 195 -23.73 -8.04 -11.16
N LEU A 196 -23.28 -9.27 -10.86
CA LEU A 196 -23.15 -10.33 -11.84
C LEU A 196 -24.47 -11.09 -12.00
N PRO A 197 -24.85 -11.54 -13.21
CA PRO A 197 -26.09 -12.25 -13.46
C PRO A 197 -25.99 -13.74 -13.02
N LEU A 198 -25.98 -13.98 -11.71
CA LEU A 198 -25.76 -15.30 -11.10
C LEU A 198 -26.82 -16.33 -11.50
N GLU A 199 -28.01 -15.87 -11.83
CA GLU A 199 -29.11 -16.73 -12.33
C GLU A 199 -28.82 -17.36 -13.69
N THR A 200 -27.84 -16.85 -14.44
CA THR A 200 -27.42 -17.41 -15.74
C THR A 200 -26.42 -18.55 -15.62
N VAL A 201 -25.92 -18.83 -14.41
CA VAL A 201 -24.94 -19.88 -14.17
C VAL A 201 -25.60 -21.25 -14.31
N THR A 202 -25.13 -22.01 -15.29
CA THR A 202 -25.69 -23.34 -15.59
C THR A 202 -24.88 -24.48 -15.01
N GLU A 203 -23.63 -24.24 -14.62
CA GLU A 203 -22.72 -25.25 -14.10
C GLU A 203 -21.81 -24.68 -13.04
N LEU A 204 -21.59 -25.44 -11.97
CA LEU A 204 -20.64 -25.12 -10.91
C LEU A 204 -19.36 -25.94 -11.05
N PRO A 205 -18.22 -25.48 -10.54
CA PRO A 205 -16.97 -26.24 -10.52
C PRO A 205 -17.17 -27.64 -9.92
N PRO A 206 -16.43 -28.65 -10.38
CA PRO A 206 -16.58 -30.04 -9.91
C PRO A 206 -16.48 -30.19 -8.40
N LEU A 207 -15.60 -29.45 -7.75
CA LEU A 207 -15.41 -29.44 -6.30
C LEU A 207 -16.66 -28.99 -5.54
N ALA A 208 -17.51 -28.17 -6.15
CA ALA A 208 -18.77 -27.74 -5.54
C ALA A 208 -19.68 -28.91 -5.18
N LYS A 209 -19.71 -29.98 -6.00
CA LYS A 209 -20.50 -31.16 -5.74
C LYS A 209 -20.00 -31.94 -4.53
N GLU A 210 -18.68 -32.04 -4.37
CA GLU A 210 -18.04 -32.73 -3.25
C GLU A 210 -18.28 -31.99 -1.93
N LEU A 211 -18.28 -30.68 -1.97
CA LEU A 211 -18.45 -29.79 -0.81
C LEU A 211 -19.91 -29.41 -0.55
N ASN A 212 -20.85 -29.87 -1.38
CA ASN A 212 -22.27 -29.44 -1.35
C ASN A 212 -22.44 -27.91 -1.45
N PHE A 213 -21.63 -27.27 -2.26
CA PHE A 213 -21.74 -25.84 -2.52
C PHE A 213 -22.82 -25.53 -3.56
N THR A 214 -23.46 -24.40 -3.36
CA THR A 214 -24.41 -23.78 -4.29
C THR A 214 -23.83 -22.48 -4.84
N ILE A 215 -24.50 -21.82 -5.76
CA ILE A 215 -24.09 -20.51 -6.27
C ILE A 215 -23.92 -19.47 -5.15
N GLU A 216 -24.68 -19.58 -4.08
CA GLU A 216 -24.63 -18.65 -2.94
C GLU A 216 -23.32 -18.73 -2.13
N ASN A 217 -22.53 -19.78 -2.32
CA ASN A 217 -21.22 -19.90 -1.69
C ASN A 217 -20.13 -19.10 -2.44
N TYR A 218 -20.40 -18.72 -3.70
CA TYR A 218 -19.48 -17.96 -4.54
C TYR A 218 -19.70 -16.47 -4.30
N LYS A 219 -18.87 -15.88 -3.43
CA LYS A 219 -19.00 -14.48 -2.94
C LYS A 219 -17.73 -13.67 -3.07
N TYR A 220 -16.69 -14.27 -3.58
CA TYR A 220 -15.40 -13.61 -3.75
C TYR A 220 -15.18 -13.26 -5.22
N CYS A 221 -15.28 -11.98 -5.54
CA CYS A 221 -15.14 -11.46 -6.88
C CYS A 221 -13.70 -10.97 -7.09
N GLU A 222 -12.92 -11.63 -7.93
CA GLU A 222 -11.59 -11.16 -8.29
C GLU A 222 -11.66 -9.89 -9.14
N MET A 223 -10.57 -9.10 -9.10
CA MET A 223 -10.43 -7.95 -10.01
C MET A 223 -10.53 -8.38 -11.47
N PRO A 224 -11.18 -7.58 -12.33
CA PRO A 224 -11.35 -7.91 -13.73
C PRO A 224 -10.01 -7.95 -14.45
N LYS A 225 -9.86 -8.88 -15.37
CA LYS A 225 -8.72 -8.96 -16.27
C LYS A 225 -9.18 -8.59 -17.69
N LYS A 226 -8.46 -7.68 -18.32
CA LYS A 226 -8.73 -7.31 -19.72
C LYS A 226 -7.77 -8.04 -20.64
N LYS A 227 -8.33 -8.69 -21.64
CA LYS A 227 -7.56 -9.25 -22.75
C LYS A 227 -8.23 -8.85 -24.06
N GLU A 228 -7.51 -8.06 -24.86
CA GLU A 228 -8.11 -7.40 -26.05
C GLU A 228 -9.33 -6.55 -25.64
N ASP A 229 -10.50 -6.82 -26.18
CA ASP A 229 -11.76 -6.13 -25.86
C ASP A 229 -12.66 -6.91 -24.87
N ILE A 230 -12.15 -7.96 -24.27
CA ILE A 230 -12.90 -8.80 -23.34
C ILE A 230 -12.42 -8.57 -21.92
N LEU A 231 -13.34 -8.20 -21.06
CA LEU A 231 -13.15 -8.21 -19.61
C LEU A 231 -13.61 -9.56 -19.06
N THR A 232 -12.82 -10.12 -18.18
CA THR A 232 -13.11 -11.39 -17.50
C THR A 232 -13.06 -11.21 -16.01
N ILE A 233 -14.07 -11.69 -15.29
CA ILE A 233 -14.13 -11.76 -13.83
C ILE A 233 -14.26 -13.22 -13.42
N LYS A 234 -13.54 -13.59 -12.37
CA LYS A 234 -13.76 -14.86 -11.66
C LYS A 234 -14.52 -14.61 -10.36
N LEU A 235 -15.52 -15.42 -10.12
CA LEU A 235 -16.25 -15.48 -8.88
C LEU A 235 -15.88 -16.76 -8.14
N LEU A 236 -15.34 -16.65 -6.94
CA LEU A 236 -14.76 -17.72 -6.14
C LEU A 236 -15.52 -17.91 -4.83
N THR A 237 -15.20 -18.96 -4.10
CA THR A 237 -15.73 -19.21 -2.75
C THR A 237 -14.94 -18.50 -1.66
N GLY A 238 -13.73 -18.03 -1.97
CA GLY A 238 -12.84 -17.27 -1.08
C GLY A 238 -11.55 -16.88 -1.78
N ALA A 239 -10.75 -16.06 -1.14
CA ALA A 239 -9.46 -15.65 -1.65
C ALA A 239 -8.52 -16.83 -1.88
N GLY A 240 -7.81 -16.84 -3.02
CA GLY A 240 -6.82 -17.84 -3.36
C GLY A 240 -7.39 -19.18 -3.83
N GLU A 241 -8.70 -19.31 -3.99
CA GLU A 241 -9.31 -20.50 -4.60
C GLU A 241 -9.00 -20.56 -6.09
N ILE A 242 -8.76 -21.77 -6.60
CA ILE A 242 -8.37 -21.97 -8.00
C ILE A 242 -9.59 -22.13 -8.91
N GLN A 243 -10.60 -22.84 -8.39
CA GLN A 243 -11.81 -23.15 -9.16
C GLN A 243 -12.88 -22.09 -8.93
N GLY A 244 -13.39 -21.53 -9.99
CA GLY A 244 -14.38 -20.47 -9.93
C GLY A 244 -15.35 -20.46 -11.11
N ILE A 245 -16.24 -19.51 -11.07
CA ILE A 245 -17.22 -19.21 -12.10
C ILE A 245 -16.71 -18.00 -12.88
N ARG A 246 -16.65 -18.13 -14.20
CA ARG A 246 -16.17 -17.07 -15.07
C ARG A 246 -17.32 -16.31 -15.70
N PHE A 247 -17.22 -14.99 -15.66
CA PHE A 247 -18.07 -14.05 -16.38
C PHE A 247 -17.23 -13.24 -17.35
N GLU A 248 -17.79 -12.94 -18.50
CA GLU A 248 -17.16 -12.11 -19.53
C GLU A 248 -18.06 -10.94 -19.92
N SER A 249 -17.42 -9.83 -20.24
CA SER A 249 -18.04 -8.65 -20.84
C SER A 249 -17.29 -8.28 -22.11
N LYS A 250 -18.05 -7.91 -23.16
CA LYS A 250 -17.54 -7.46 -24.47
C LYS A 250 -17.92 -6.01 -24.80
N ASP A 251 -18.46 -5.32 -23.82
CA ASP A 251 -18.98 -3.95 -23.93
C ASP A 251 -18.42 -3.05 -22.82
N ASN A 252 -17.14 -3.27 -22.44
CA ASN A 252 -16.45 -2.55 -21.37
C ASN A 252 -17.20 -2.63 -20.02
N GLY A 253 -17.69 -3.81 -19.67
CA GLY A 253 -18.30 -4.07 -18.37
C GLY A 253 -19.73 -3.53 -18.22
N GLU A 254 -20.42 -3.15 -19.30
CA GLU A 254 -21.83 -2.75 -19.23
C GLU A 254 -22.73 -3.95 -18.99
N THR A 255 -22.46 -5.03 -19.72
CA THR A 255 -23.17 -6.31 -19.51
C THR A 255 -22.19 -7.44 -19.28
N TRP A 256 -22.61 -8.40 -18.49
CA TRP A 256 -21.82 -9.59 -18.15
C TRP A 256 -22.60 -10.86 -18.51
N ALA A 257 -21.89 -11.84 -19.01
CA ALA A 257 -22.45 -13.13 -19.33
C ALA A 257 -21.65 -14.26 -18.67
N TYR A 258 -22.33 -15.29 -18.22
CA TYR A 258 -21.69 -16.51 -17.77
C TYR A 258 -20.85 -17.12 -18.89
N ALA A 259 -19.58 -17.40 -18.63
CA ALA A 259 -18.62 -17.89 -19.61
C ALA A 259 -17.98 -19.23 -19.25
N GLY A 260 -18.59 -19.95 -18.28
CA GLY A 260 -18.17 -21.27 -17.88
C GLY A 260 -17.39 -21.31 -16.55
N ILE A 261 -16.72 -22.42 -16.34
CA ILE A 261 -15.91 -22.68 -15.14
C ILE A 261 -14.46 -22.26 -15.40
N SER A 262 -13.82 -21.69 -14.39
CA SER A 262 -12.37 -21.46 -14.35
C SER A 262 -11.73 -22.51 -13.43
N VAL A 263 -10.70 -23.18 -13.93
CA VAL A 263 -9.95 -24.23 -13.22
C VAL A 263 -8.45 -23.90 -13.06
N GLU A 264 -8.09 -22.68 -13.45
CA GLU A 264 -6.70 -22.15 -13.34
C GLU A 264 -6.70 -20.87 -12.51
#